data_fb9b8d7efd8e15f43af9380ee6270bc6
#
_entry.id   fb9b8d7efd8e15f43af9380ee6270bc6
#
_cell.length_a   1.000
_cell.length_b   1.000
_cell.length_c   1.000
_cell.angle_alpha   90.00
_cell.angle_beta   90.00
_cell.angle_gamma   90.00
#
_symmetry.space_group_name_H-M   'P 1'
#
loop_
_entity.id
_entity.type
_entity.pdbx_description
1 polymer ?
#
loop_
_entity_poly.entity_id
_entity_poly.type
_entity_poly.pdbx_seq_one_letter_code
_entity_poly.pdbx_strand_id
1 'polypeptide(L)'
;MSKLTVNDIRVELTSTPKEKTPDDKLGFGTVFTDHMFVMDWTSEKGWYDPRIVPYGPIEVAPSLNVFHYAQSIFEGMKAYNANGEAVLFRPEQNFKRLNKSADRIALPELDEEFALAALKKLISIDKDWIPKSEGTSLYVRPFLYGAEEALGVHPNNVVKFFIILSPSGSYFKAGLQPNKIYVEHEYVRAVRGGFGFAKTAGNYAGSLKGQKKAQALGYSQSLWLDGVEQKYIEEGGAMNIFFKIDGTFVTPELNGSILPGITRASVIELLKSLGEKVEERKLPLEEVYEAYDNGKLEEVFLCGTAAVIAPVGELFDGTKK
;
A
#
# COMPACT_ATOMS: atom_id res chain seq x y z
N MET A 1 10.80 30.10 -2.46
CA MET A 1 10.87 29.69 -1.04
C MET A 1 12.14 28.90 -0.83
N SER A 2 12.79 28.99 0.34
CA SER A 2 13.96 28.14 0.66
C SER A 2 13.51 26.68 0.76
N LYS A 3 14.36 25.74 0.30
CA LYS A 3 14.12 24.30 0.42
C LYS A 3 14.06 23.94 1.92
N LEU A 4 13.00 23.23 2.33
CA LEU A 4 12.87 22.71 3.71
C LEU A 4 13.96 21.68 4.00
N THR A 5 14.46 21.68 5.22
CA THR A 5 15.47 20.76 5.73
C THR A 5 14.97 20.06 7.00
N VAL A 6 15.65 19.00 7.41
CA VAL A 6 15.29 18.27 8.64
C VAL A 6 15.39 19.14 9.91
N ASN A 7 16.19 20.22 9.86
CA ASN A 7 16.32 21.17 10.96
C ASN A 7 15.10 22.09 11.12
N ASP A 8 14.32 22.26 10.06
CA ASP A 8 13.09 23.06 10.10
C ASP A 8 11.93 22.30 10.76
N ILE A 9 12.09 21.00 11.04
CA ILE A 9 11.07 20.18 11.68
C ILE A 9 10.99 20.51 13.16
N ARG A 10 9.92 21.18 13.58
CA ARG A 10 9.58 21.38 14.98
C ARG A 10 9.23 20.05 15.64
N VAL A 11 9.73 19.81 16.85
CA VAL A 11 9.46 18.57 17.59
C VAL A 11 8.81 18.91 18.93
N GLU A 12 7.65 18.29 19.14
CA GLU A 12 6.91 18.34 20.40
C GLU A 12 6.71 16.91 20.88
N LEU A 13 7.40 16.55 21.95
CA LEU A 13 7.30 15.19 22.50
C LEU A 13 6.08 15.08 23.42
N THR A 14 5.45 13.90 23.42
CA THR A 14 4.37 13.61 24.35
C THR A 14 4.86 13.64 25.80
N SER A 15 4.07 14.22 26.69
CA SER A 15 4.29 14.14 28.12
C SER A 15 3.71 12.87 28.76
N THR A 16 2.91 12.11 28.00
CA THR A 16 2.21 10.91 28.45
C THR A 16 2.44 9.74 27.48
N PRO A 17 3.66 9.14 27.45
CA PRO A 17 3.94 8.01 26.59
C PRO A 17 2.98 6.84 26.85
N LYS A 18 2.55 6.17 25.79
CA LYS A 18 1.65 5.02 25.87
C LYS A 18 2.39 3.78 26.35
N GLU A 19 1.67 2.91 27.04
CA GLU A 19 2.15 1.54 27.27
C GLU A 19 2.23 0.78 25.95
N LYS A 20 3.34 0.08 25.74
CA LYS A 20 3.58 -0.68 24.51
C LYS A 20 2.83 -2.01 24.54
N THR A 21 2.10 -2.29 23.48
CA THR A 21 1.47 -3.59 23.31
C THR A 21 2.56 -4.67 23.08
N PRO A 22 2.55 -5.79 23.82
CA PRO A 22 3.45 -6.90 23.58
C PRO A 22 3.39 -7.41 22.14
N ASP A 23 4.53 -7.82 21.59
CA ASP A 23 4.67 -8.21 20.17
C ASP A 23 3.70 -9.33 19.77
N ASP A 24 3.47 -10.31 20.65
CA ASP A 24 2.55 -11.45 20.44
C ASP A 24 1.06 -11.04 20.39
N LYS A 25 0.72 -9.86 20.91
CA LYS A 25 -0.63 -9.31 20.89
C LYS A 25 -0.87 -8.28 19.79
N LEU A 26 0.16 -7.97 19.00
CA LEU A 26 0.03 -7.03 17.90
C LEU A 26 -0.88 -7.60 16.80
N GLY A 27 -1.81 -6.78 16.34
CA GLY A 27 -2.56 -6.93 15.10
C GLY A 27 -1.93 -6.15 13.95
N PHE A 28 -2.76 -5.72 13.00
CA PHE A 28 -2.33 -4.85 11.91
C PHE A 28 -3.13 -3.54 11.95
N GLY A 29 -2.42 -2.40 12.08
CA GLY A 29 -3.00 -1.06 11.95
C GLY A 29 -3.98 -0.64 13.05
N THR A 30 -3.92 -1.22 14.23
CA THR A 30 -4.81 -0.93 15.37
C THR A 30 -4.11 -0.27 16.55
N VAL A 31 -2.79 -0.35 16.61
CA VAL A 31 -1.94 0.30 17.62
C VAL A 31 -1.08 1.35 16.91
N PHE A 32 -0.93 2.53 17.51
CA PHE A 32 -0.14 3.62 16.94
C PHE A 32 0.90 4.09 17.94
N THR A 33 2.05 4.54 17.43
CA THR A 33 3.16 5.05 18.24
C THR A 33 2.80 6.37 18.94
N ASP A 34 3.74 6.91 19.69
CA ASP A 34 3.50 8.13 20.50
C ASP A 34 3.41 9.40 19.66
N HIS A 35 4.05 9.43 18.49
CA HIS A 35 4.14 10.64 17.69
C HIS A 35 3.70 10.42 16.22
N MET A 36 3.40 11.53 15.56
CA MET A 36 3.13 11.58 14.10
C MET A 36 3.84 12.79 13.49
N PHE A 37 4.19 12.68 12.22
CA PHE A 37 4.67 13.82 11.43
C PHE A 37 3.49 14.48 10.72
N VAL A 38 3.50 15.81 10.70
CA VAL A 38 2.49 16.63 10.01
C VAL A 38 3.18 17.77 9.27
N MET A 39 2.70 18.08 8.06
CA MET A 39 3.12 19.24 7.28
C MET A 39 1.92 19.78 6.50
N ASP A 40 1.83 21.10 6.39
CA ASP A 40 0.74 21.80 5.71
C ASP A 40 1.19 22.34 4.36
N TRP A 41 0.25 22.44 3.43
CA TRP A 41 0.46 23.06 2.13
C TRP A 41 -0.70 23.97 1.76
N THR A 42 -0.38 25.10 1.16
CA THR A 42 -1.37 25.92 0.45
C THR A 42 -0.83 26.33 -0.92
N SER A 43 -1.74 26.61 -1.87
CA SER A 43 -1.38 27.09 -3.20
C SER A 43 -0.53 28.38 -3.19
N GLU A 44 -0.65 29.18 -2.13
CA GLU A 44 0.11 30.44 -1.98
C GLU A 44 1.49 30.22 -1.37
N LYS A 45 1.61 29.33 -0.38
CA LYS A 45 2.84 29.13 0.43
C LYS A 45 3.67 27.93 0.02
N GLY A 46 3.11 26.97 -0.76
CA GLY A 46 3.72 25.66 -0.92
C GLY A 46 3.70 24.88 0.42
N TRP A 47 4.65 23.97 0.61
CA TRP A 47 4.80 23.19 1.84
C TRP A 47 5.42 24.02 2.96
N TYR A 48 4.83 23.99 4.19
CA TYR A 48 5.27 24.74 5.35
C TYR A 48 4.92 24.04 6.67
N ASP A 49 5.45 24.55 7.77
CA ASP A 49 5.26 24.09 9.16
C ASP A 49 5.43 22.56 9.34
N PRO A 50 6.58 21.99 8.92
CA PRO A 50 6.86 20.60 9.20
C PRO A 50 7.04 20.38 10.71
N ARG A 51 6.33 19.39 11.27
CA ARG A 51 6.34 19.14 12.70
C ARG A 51 6.15 17.67 13.05
N ILE A 52 6.77 17.23 14.14
CA ILE A 52 6.50 15.96 14.80
C ILE A 52 5.81 16.32 16.11
N VAL A 53 4.61 15.78 16.29
CA VAL A 53 3.72 16.09 17.43
C VAL A 53 3.17 14.79 18.01
N PRO A 54 2.61 14.81 19.25
CA PRO A 54 1.92 13.65 19.81
C PRO A 54 0.84 13.12 18.87
N TYR A 55 0.80 11.79 18.70
CA TYR A 55 -0.28 11.14 17.92
C TYR A 55 -1.61 11.30 18.66
N GLY A 56 -2.60 11.84 17.96
CA GLY A 56 -3.93 12.05 18.50
C GLY A 56 -4.96 12.38 17.43
N PRO A 57 -6.21 12.64 17.84
CA PRO A 57 -7.26 13.12 16.94
C PRO A 57 -6.88 14.42 16.25
N ILE A 58 -7.38 14.59 15.03
CA ILE A 58 -7.35 15.86 14.31
C ILE A 58 -8.77 16.44 14.27
N GLU A 59 -8.88 17.72 14.56
CA GLU A 59 -10.16 18.44 14.44
C GLU A 59 -10.38 18.86 12.99
N VAL A 60 -11.54 18.52 12.43
CA VAL A 60 -11.92 18.81 11.05
C VAL A 60 -13.39 19.18 10.94
N ALA A 61 -13.73 20.08 10.04
CA ALA A 61 -15.12 20.45 9.75
C ALA A 61 -15.81 19.36 8.91
N PRO A 62 -17.14 19.17 9.04
CA PRO A 62 -17.91 18.25 8.21
C PRO A 62 -17.85 18.57 6.72
N SER A 63 -17.56 19.83 6.34
CA SER A 63 -17.38 20.29 4.96
C SER A 63 -16.01 19.99 4.36
N LEU A 64 -15.14 19.27 5.09
CA LEU A 64 -13.80 18.91 4.62
C LEU A 64 -13.90 18.14 3.29
N ASN A 65 -13.30 18.68 2.24
CA ASN A 65 -13.46 18.23 0.86
C ASN A 65 -13.16 16.73 0.66
N VAL A 66 -12.15 16.18 1.34
CA VAL A 66 -11.80 14.77 1.25
C VAL A 66 -12.94 13.82 1.67
N PHE A 67 -13.83 14.23 2.57
CA PHE A 67 -14.98 13.40 2.98
C PHE A 67 -16.00 13.20 1.86
N HIS A 68 -16.06 14.14 0.93
CA HIS A 68 -17.04 14.15 -0.15
C HIS A 68 -16.48 13.62 -1.47
N TYR A 69 -15.20 13.89 -1.76
CA TYR A 69 -14.60 13.61 -3.07
C TYR A 69 -13.36 12.74 -3.03
N ALA A 70 -12.97 12.25 -1.84
CA ALA A 70 -11.89 11.29 -1.65
C ALA A 70 -10.55 11.69 -2.30
N GLN A 71 -10.24 13.01 -2.40
CA GLN A 71 -8.93 13.46 -2.88
C GLN A 71 -7.87 13.14 -1.81
N SER A 72 -7.45 11.89 -1.78
CA SER A 72 -6.49 11.35 -0.81
C SER A 72 -5.66 10.23 -1.42
N ILE A 73 -4.39 10.21 -1.06
CA ILE A 73 -3.42 9.19 -1.44
C ILE A 73 -2.67 8.72 -0.21
N PHE A 74 -2.10 7.52 -0.28
CA PHE A 74 -1.30 6.99 0.81
C PHE A 74 -0.21 6.06 0.33
N GLU A 75 0.73 5.79 1.21
CA GLU A 75 1.76 4.78 1.03
C GLU A 75 1.79 3.79 2.19
N GLY A 76 2.48 2.69 1.98
CA GLY A 76 2.75 1.70 3.01
C GLY A 76 4.14 1.15 2.86
N MET A 77 4.93 1.23 3.92
CA MET A 77 6.25 0.62 4.02
C MET A 77 6.46 0.10 5.44
N LYS A 78 7.55 -0.58 5.67
CA LYS A 78 7.86 -1.18 6.96
C LYS A 78 9.26 -0.79 7.42
N ALA A 79 9.41 -0.52 8.71
CA ALA A 79 10.69 -0.48 9.38
C ALA A 79 10.84 -1.75 10.23
N TYR A 80 12.02 -2.36 10.16
CA TYR A 80 12.36 -3.59 10.86
C TYR A 80 13.46 -3.33 11.87
N ASN A 81 13.48 -4.14 12.92
CA ASN A 81 14.60 -4.17 13.85
C ASN A 81 15.69 -5.10 13.29
N ALA A 82 16.84 -4.54 12.97
CA ALA A 82 18.02 -5.28 12.57
C ALA A 82 19.12 -5.04 13.61
N ASN A 83 19.22 -5.94 14.60
CA ASN A 83 20.22 -5.86 15.68
C ASN A 83 20.19 -4.51 16.46
N GLY A 84 19.01 -3.96 16.70
CA GLY A 84 18.82 -2.69 17.40
C GLY A 84 18.79 -1.45 16.51
N GLU A 85 19.04 -1.62 15.21
CA GLU A 85 18.95 -0.54 14.22
C GLU A 85 17.63 -0.64 13.44
N ALA A 86 17.06 0.53 13.13
CA ALA A 86 15.87 0.63 12.29
C ALA A 86 16.26 0.56 10.80
N VAL A 87 15.79 -0.42 10.08
CA VAL A 87 16.02 -0.55 8.63
C VAL A 87 14.74 -0.44 7.84
N LEU A 88 14.80 0.25 6.70
CA LEU A 88 13.71 0.43 5.75
C LEU A 88 14.01 -0.30 4.45
N PHE A 89 12.99 -0.86 3.81
CA PHE A 89 13.15 -1.52 2.52
C PHE A 89 12.72 -0.60 1.38
N ARG A 90 13.68 -0.10 0.59
CA ARG A 90 13.49 0.73 -0.63
C ARG A 90 12.54 1.93 -0.43
N PRO A 91 12.62 2.72 0.66
CA PRO A 91 11.65 3.76 0.99
C PRO A 91 11.60 4.89 -0.06
N GLU A 92 12.68 5.14 -0.80
CA GLU A 92 12.75 6.11 -1.89
C GLU A 92 11.70 5.80 -2.98
N GLN A 93 11.48 4.51 -3.26
CA GLN A 93 10.49 4.10 -4.26
C GLN A 93 9.06 4.39 -3.80
N ASN A 94 8.80 4.34 -2.50
CA ASN A 94 7.50 4.71 -1.94
C ASN A 94 7.23 6.20 -2.11
N PHE A 95 8.17 7.08 -1.81
CA PHE A 95 7.98 8.53 -1.99
C PHE A 95 7.85 8.91 -3.46
N LYS A 96 8.63 8.30 -4.36
CA LYS A 96 8.43 8.46 -5.82
C LYS A 96 7.04 8.05 -6.27
N ARG A 97 6.52 6.93 -5.76
CA ARG A 97 5.17 6.47 -6.11
C ARG A 97 4.08 7.34 -5.46
N LEU A 98 4.33 7.87 -4.25
CA LEU A 98 3.44 8.83 -3.60
C LEU A 98 3.26 10.08 -4.48
N ASN A 99 4.35 10.63 -5.03
CA ASN A 99 4.31 11.78 -5.94
C ASN A 99 3.57 11.46 -7.26
N LYS A 100 3.78 10.28 -7.85
CA LYS A 100 2.98 9.84 -9.01
C LYS A 100 1.49 9.73 -8.70
N SER A 101 1.14 9.31 -7.48
CA SER A 101 -0.25 9.27 -7.03
C SER A 101 -0.80 10.67 -6.77
N ALA A 102 0.02 11.60 -6.27
CA ALA A 102 -0.33 12.99 -6.05
C ALA A 102 -0.67 13.69 -7.37
N ASP A 103 0.24 13.60 -8.35
CA ASP A 103 0.04 14.15 -9.70
C ASP A 103 -1.28 13.65 -10.31
N ARG A 104 -1.57 12.33 -10.21
CA ARG A 104 -2.77 11.75 -10.82
C ARG A 104 -4.08 12.32 -10.32
N ILE A 105 -4.16 12.77 -9.07
CA ILE A 105 -5.39 13.33 -8.49
C ILE A 105 -5.24 14.81 -8.10
N ALA A 106 -4.30 15.50 -8.74
CA ALA A 106 -4.06 16.93 -8.57
C ALA A 106 -3.79 17.35 -7.11
N LEU A 107 -2.97 16.57 -6.40
CA LEU A 107 -2.35 16.96 -5.13
C LEU A 107 -0.92 17.45 -5.38
N PRO A 108 -0.38 18.34 -4.53
CA PRO A 108 0.99 18.82 -4.65
C PRO A 108 2.00 17.69 -4.37
N GLU A 109 3.07 17.66 -5.16
CA GLU A 109 4.19 16.76 -4.92
C GLU A 109 5.01 17.18 -3.70
N LEU A 110 5.65 16.21 -3.07
CA LEU A 110 6.59 16.40 -1.97
C LEU A 110 8.04 16.44 -2.49
N ASP A 111 8.92 17.14 -1.78
CA ASP A 111 10.36 16.87 -1.89
C ASP A 111 10.64 15.50 -1.28
N GLU A 112 11.02 14.53 -2.13
CA GLU A 112 11.20 13.12 -1.74
C GLU A 112 12.32 12.95 -0.71
N GLU A 113 13.41 13.70 -0.84
CA GLU A 113 14.55 13.67 0.09
C GLU A 113 14.13 14.19 1.46
N PHE A 114 13.40 15.31 1.48
CA PHE A 114 12.87 15.88 2.71
C PHE A 114 11.88 14.94 3.39
N ALA A 115 10.93 14.37 2.65
CA ALA A 115 9.93 13.45 3.19
C ALA A 115 10.58 12.19 3.79
N LEU A 116 11.61 11.65 3.13
CA LEU A 116 12.38 10.52 3.66
C LEU A 116 13.17 10.91 4.93
N ALA A 117 13.78 12.11 4.96
CA ALA A 117 14.49 12.60 6.14
C ALA A 117 13.53 12.81 7.33
N ALA A 118 12.34 13.35 7.07
CA ALA A 118 11.28 13.51 8.07
C ALA A 118 10.80 12.15 8.63
N LEU A 119 10.61 11.14 7.76
CA LEU A 119 10.29 9.78 8.18
C LEU A 119 11.39 9.20 9.08
N LYS A 120 12.66 9.30 8.68
CA LYS A 120 13.79 8.80 9.49
C LYS A 120 13.85 9.49 10.86
N LYS A 121 13.60 10.80 10.91
CA LYS A 121 13.53 11.54 12.17
C LYS A 121 12.39 11.07 13.06
N LEU A 122 11.19 10.86 12.51
CA LEU A 122 10.04 10.32 13.25
C LEU A 122 10.34 8.92 13.80
N ILE A 123 10.89 8.02 12.98
CA ILE A 123 11.27 6.67 13.42
C ILE A 123 12.34 6.73 14.51
N SER A 124 13.31 7.65 14.43
CA SER A 124 14.36 7.77 15.46
C SER A 124 13.80 8.20 16.81
N ILE A 125 12.73 9.01 16.83
CA ILE A 125 12.03 9.43 18.06
C ILE A 125 11.25 8.25 18.65
N ASP A 126 10.53 7.51 17.81
CA ASP A 126 9.67 6.39 18.21
C ASP A 126 10.35 5.03 18.01
N LYS A 127 11.68 4.96 17.96
CA LYS A 127 12.43 3.73 17.66
C LYS A 127 12.09 2.55 18.58
N ASP A 128 11.76 2.85 19.83
CA ASP A 128 11.40 1.84 20.83
C ASP A 128 10.03 1.17 20.56
N TRP A 129 9.27 1.69 19.62
CA TRP A 129 8.04 1.09 19.13
C TRP A 129 8.25 0.05 18.02
N ILE A 130 9.47 -0.10 17.51
CA ILE A 130 9.77 -1.13 16.51
C ILE A 130 9.76 -2.49 17.21
N PRO A 131 8.84 -3.41 16.86
CA PRO A 131 8.78 -4.72 17.47
C PRO A 131 10.06 -5.53 17.17
N LYS A 132 10.39 -6.49 18.05
CA LYS A 132 11.64 -7.25 17.98
C LYS A 132 11.42 -8.71 17.61
N SER A 133 10.20 -9.22 17.76
CA SER A 133 9.88 -10.62 17.46
C SER A 133 9.91 -10.87 15.95
N GLU A 134 10.27 -12.09 15.59
CA GLU A 134 10.31 -12.52 14.19
C GLU A 134 8.97 -12.31 13.49
N GLY A 135 9.00 -11.86 12.23
CA GLY A 135 7.81 -11.56 11.42
C GLY A 135 7.08 -10.26 11.79
N THR A 136 7.48 -9.58 12.86
CA THR A 136 6.90 -8.29 13.24
C THR A 136 7.60 -7.11 12.56
N SER A 137 6.95 -5.95 12.54
CA SER A 137 7.50 -4.73 11.94
C SER A 137 6.79 -3.49 12.43
N LEU A 138 7.41 -2.33 12.25
CA LEU A 138 6.74 -1.04 12.39
C LEU A 138 6.20 -0.64 11.02
N TYR A 139 4.87 -0.68 10.85
CA TYR A 139 4.22 -0.24 9.64
C TYR A 139 4.19 1.29 9.58
N VAL A 140 4.61 1.83 8.44
CA VAL A 140 4.69 3.27 8.18
C VAL A 140 3.61 3.65 7.17
N ARG A 141 2.76 4.62 7.52
CA ARG A 141 1.67 5.13 6.71
C ARG A 141 1.84 6.63 6.41
N PRO A 142 2.56 7.00 5.33
CA PRO A 142 2.46 8.35 4.77
C PRO A 142 1.12 8.51 4.05
N PHE A 143 0.48 9.69 4.18
CA PHE A 143 -0.72 9.99 3.41
C PHE A 143 -0.91 11.50 3.25
N LEU A 144 -1.54 11.88 2.13
CA LEU A 144 -1.95 13.26 1.83
C LEU A 144 -3.45 13.29 1.59
N TYR A 145 -4.07 14.41 1.93
CA TYR A 145 -5.45 14.65 1.57
C TYR A 145 -5.75 16.13 1.35
N GLY A 146 -6.74 16.40 0.48
CA GLY A 146 -7.31 17.73 0.30
C GLY A 146 -8.07 18.19 1.54
N ALA A 147 -7.60 19.25 2.15
CA ALA A 147 -8.05 19.75 3.46
C ALA A 147 -8.82 21.07 3.39
N GLU A 148 -9.35 21.43 2.24
CA GLU A 148 -10.19 22.61 2.06
C GLU A 148 -11.60 22.32 2.59
N GLU A 149 -12.16 23.29 3.33
CA GLU A 149 -13.52 23.22 3.88
C GLU A 149 -14.52 23.79 2.85
N ALA A 150 -14.78 23.02 1.79
CA ALA A 150 -15.64 23.41 0.70
C ALA A 150 -16.35 22.21 0.05
N LEU A 151 -17.56 22.42 -0.46
CA LEU A 151 -18.37 21.41 -1.15
C LEU A 151 -18.23 21.47 -2.69
N GLY A 152 -17.34 22.29 -3.22
CA GLY A 152 -17.06 22.36 -4.66
C GLY A 152 -16.11 21.25 -5.10
N VAL A 153 -16.29 20.70 -6.32
CA VAL A 153 -15.36 19.73 -6.93
C VAL A 153 -14.27 20.50 -7.68
N HIS A 154 -13.11 20.61 -7.08
CA HIS A 154 -11.92 21.22 -7.68
C HIS A 154 -10.66 20.71 -6.98
N PRO A 155 -9.47 20.85 -7.58
CA PRO A 155 -8.22 20.59 -6.89
C PRO A 155 -8.11 21.46 -5.63
N ASN A 156 -7.79 20.85 -4.48
CA ASN A 156 -7.76 21.59 -3.22
C ASN A 156 -6.59 22.60 -3.16
N ASN A 157 -6.86 23.78 -2.64
CA ASN A 157 -5.87 24.83 -2.36
C ASN A 157 -5.23 24.67 -0.96
N VAL A 158 -5.72 23.74 -0.16
CA VAL A 158 -5.19 23.39 1.15
C VAL A 158 -5.02 21.89 1.19
N VAL A 159 -3.82 21.43 1.53
CA VAL A 159 -3.48 20.00 1.61
C VAL A 159 -2.70 19.74 2.88
N LYS A 160 -2.88 18.58 3.48
CA LYS A 160 -2.12 18.12 4.63
C LYS A 160 -1.38 16.83 4.30
N PHE A 161 -0.15 16.74 4.77
CA PHE A 161 0.68 15.54 4.72
C PHE A 161 0.93 15.01 6.12
N PHE A 162 0.74 13.71 6.30
CA PHE A 162 0.97 12.99 7.56
C PHE A 162 1.87 11.79 7.34
N ILE A 163 2.63 11.43 8.38
CA ILE A 163 3.21 10.11 8.53
C ILE A 163 2.81 9.59 9.91
N ILE A 164 2.14 8.44 9.96
CA ILE A 164 1.81 7.73 11.20
C ILE A 164 2.47 6.36 11.21
N LEU A 165 2.79 5.87 12.41
CA LEU A 165 3.50 4.63 12.64
C LEU A 165 2.65 3.67 13.46
N SER A 166 2.64 2.39 13.07
CA SER A 166 1.85 1.35 13.72
C SER A 166 2.68 0.08 13.89
N PRO A 167 3.04 -0.32 15.13
CA PRO A 167 3.66 -1.61 15.36
C PRO A 167 2.67 -2.71 14.93
N SER A 168 3.16 -3.65 14.14
CA SER A 168 2.35 -4.68 13.51
C SER A 168 2.92 -6.07 13.78
N GLY A 169 2.04 -6.99 14.12
CA GLY A 169 2.36 -8.39 14.30
C GLY A 169 2.67 -9.11 12.99
N SER A 170 3.04 -10.38 13.09
CA SER A 170 3.22 -11.21 11.91
C SER A 170 1.93 -11.32 11.12
N TYR A 171 2.02 -11.11 9.80
CA TYR A 171 0.89 -11.29 8.89
C TYR A 171 0.39 -12.74 8.88
N PHE A 172 1.30 -13.69 9.01
CA PHE A 172 1.01 -15.12 9.01
C PHE A 172 1.14 -15.72 10.43
N LYS A 173 0.20 -15.39 11.32
CA LYS A 173 0.19 -15.97 12.69
C LYS A 173 0.13 -17.50 12.72
N ALA A 174 -0.48 -18.13 11.72
CA ALA A 174 -0.63 -19.58 11.56
C ALA A 174 0.38 -20.20 10.57
N GLY A 175 1.44 -19.48 10.19
CA GLY A 175 2.37 -19.88 9.12
C GLY A 175 1.85 -19.53 7.73
N LEU A 176 2.62 -19.91 6.69
CA LEU A 176 2.29 -19.66 5.27
C LEU A 176 1.16 -20.60 4.80
N GLN A 177 -0.09 -20.27 5.16
CA GLN A 177 -1.25 -20.99 4.64
C GLN A 177 -1.63 -20.45 3.26
N PRO A 178 -1.89 -21.33 2.27
CA PRO A 178 -2.31 -20.90 0.95
C PRO A 178 -3.65 -20.16 0.97
N ASN A 179 -3.72 -19.05 0.27
CA ASN A 179 -4.93 -18.26 0.13
C ASN A 179 -5.89 -18.93 -0.84
N LYS A 180 -7.18 -18.76 -0.59
CA LYS A 180 -8.26 -19.08 -1.53
C LYS A 180 -8.77 -17.78 -2.13
N ILE A 181 -8.84 -17.71 -3.45
CA ILE A 181 -9.18 -16.49 -4.19
C ILE A 181 -10.39 -16.73 -5.08
N TYR A 182 -11.35 -15.81 -5.03
CA TYR A 182 -12.52 -15.80 -5.91
C TYR A 182 -12.27 -14.88 -7.11
N VAL A 183 -12.47 -15.38 -8.32
CA VAL A 183 -12.39 -14.58 -9.55
C VAL A 183 -13.63 -13.71 -9.66
N GLU A 184 -13.47 -12.41 -9.68
CA GLU A 184 -14.57 -11.45 -9.72
C GLU A 184 -14.92 -11.07 -11.15
N HIS A 185 -16.14 -11.39 -11.59
CA HIS A 185 -16.62 -11.14 -12.95
C HIS A 185 -17.62 -9.98 -13.06
N GLU A 186 -18.16 -9.51 -11.93
CA GLU A 186 -19.19 -8.46 -11.90
C GLU A 186 -18.57 -7.07 -11.68
N TYR A 187 -17.67 -7.00 -10.72
CA TYR A 187 -17.02 -5.73 -10.35
C TYR A 187 -15.60 -5.66 -10.89
N VAL A 188 -15.16 -4.44 -11.24
CA VAL A 188 -13.78 -4.17 -11.65
C VAL A 188 -13.11 -3.28 -10.62
N ARG A 189 -11.82 -3.51 -10.37
CA ARG A 189 -11.02 -2.69 -9.47
C ARG A 189 -10.66 -1.34 -10.09
N ALA A 190 -10.26 -1.38 -11.36
CA ALA A 190 -9.77 -0.22 -12.10
C ALA A 190 -9.86 -0.46 -13.61
N VAL A 191 -9.69 0.61 -14.37
CA VAL A 191 -9.60 0.56 -15.83
C VAL A 191 -8.40 1.37 -16.31
N ARG A 192 -7.88 1.06 -17.49
CA ARG A 192 -6.87 1.88 -18.15
C ARG A 192 -7.40 3.32 -18.37
N GLY A 193 -6.58 4.33 -18.05
CA GLY A 193 -7.00 5.74 -18.07
C GLY A 193 -7.70 6.20 -16.79
N GLY A 194 -8.12 5.28 -15.91
CA GLY A 194 -8.53 5.57 -14.55
C GLY A 194 -7.33 5.88 -13.64
N PHE A 195 -7.45 5.63 -12.35
CA PHE A 195 -6.39 5.89 -11.37
C PHE A 195 -5.88 4.61 -10.67
N GLY A 196 -6.06 3.42 -11.29
CA GLY A 196 -5.66 2.14 -10.74
C GLY A 196 -4.16 2.01 -10.43
N PHE A 197 -3.32 2.69 -11.22
CA PHE A 197 -1.86 2.75 -11.00
C PHE A 197 -1.44 3.66 -9.85
N ALA A 198 -2.33 4.52 -9.38
CA ALA A 198 -2.10 5.43 -8.26
C ALA A 198 -2.67 4.86 -6.96
N LYS A 199 -2.01 5.14 -5.84
CA LYS A 199 -2.42 4.61 -4.53
C LYS A 199 -3.40 5.57 -3.85
N THR A 200 -4.61 5.69 -4.46
CA THR A 200 -5.68 6.59 -4.03
C THR A 200 -6.71 5.90 -3.15
N ALA A 201 -7.31 6.61 -2.21
CA ALA A 201 -8.36 6.08 -1.34
C ALA A 201 -9.55 5.49 -2.12
N GLY A 202 -9.93 6.11 -3.24
CA GLY A 202 -11.05 5.69 -4.07
C GLY A 202 -10.90 4.28 -4.65
N ASN A 203 -9.67 3.85 -5.02
CA ASN A 203 -9.43 2.49 -5.49
C ASN A 203 -9.79 1.44 -4.43
N TYR A 204 -9.52 1.74 -3.17
CA TYR A 204 -9.79 0.81 -2.06
C TYR A 204 -11.27 0.78 -1.72
N ALA A 205 -11.93 1.94 -1.67
CA ALA A 205 -13.38 2.00 -1.48
C ALA A 205 -14.13 1.23 -2.58
N GLY A 206 -13.74 1.40 -3.85
CA GLY A 206 -14.33 0.69 -4.98
C GLY A 206 -14.16 -0.84 -4.93
N SER A 207 -13.11 -1.34 -4.26
CA SER A 207 -12.87 -2.79 -4.15
C SER A 207 -13.69 -3.50 -3.07
N LEU A 208 -14.29 -2.76 -2.12
CA LEU A 208 -14.92 -3.35 -0.92
C LEU A 208 -16.10 -4.26 -1.24
N LYS A 209 -16.89 -3.96 -2.26
CA LYS A 209 -18.05 -4.79 -2.64
C LYS A 209 -17.65 -6.16 -3.14
N GLY A 210 -16.69 -6.23 -4.05
CA GLY A 210 -16.13 -7.49 -4.54
C GLY A 210 -15.44 -8.28 -3.44
N GLN A 211 -14.66 -7.60 -2.59
CA GLN A 211 -14.03 -8.24 -1.43
C GLN A 211 -15.06 -8.86 -0.46
N LYS A 212 -16.14 -8.15 -0.16
CA LYS A 212 -17.23 -8.65 0.69
C LYS A 212 -17.92 -9.86 0.06
N LYS A 213 -18.11 -9.87 -1.28
CA LYS A 213 -18.67 -10.99 -2.04
C LYS A 213 -17.77 -12.23 -1.92
N ALA A 214 -16.46 -12.08 -2.17
CA ALA A 214 -15.50 -13.16 -2.02
C ALA A 214 -15.52 -13.75 -0.59
N GLN A 215 -15.49 -12.90 0.44
CA GLN A 215 -15.56 -13.33 1.84
C GLN A 215 -16.85 -14.10 2.17
N ALA A 216 -17.99 -13.66 1.65
CA ALA A 216 -19.27 -14.35 1.86
C ALA A 216 -19.29 -15.76 1.22
N LEU A 217 -18.46 -15.99 0.19
CA LEU A 217 -18.26 -17.28 -0.46
C LEU A 217 -17.15 -18.11 0.18
N GLY A 218 -16.50 -17.63 1.24
CA GLY A 218 -15.43 -18.33 1.96
C GLY A 218 -14.03 -18.13 1.38
N TYR A 219 -13.84 -17.11 0.51
CA TYR A 219 -12.56 -16.76 -0.10
C TYR A 219 -11.93 -15.57 0.59
N SER A 220 -10.61 -15.55 0.68
CA SER A 220 -9.87 -14.49 1.39
C SER A 220 -9.75 -13.21 0.58
N GLN A 221 -9.71 -13.31 -0.76
CA GLN A 221 -9.48 -12.21 -1.68
C GLN A 221 -10.27 -12.38 -2.98
N SER A 222 -10.48 -11.27 -3.71
CA SER A 222 -10.94 -11.29 -5.10
C SER A 222 -9.76 -11.26 -6.06
N LEU A 223 -9.78 -12.07 -7.12
CA LEU A 223 -8.91 -11.88 -8.28
C LEU A 223 -9.62 -10.92 -9.22
N TRP A 224 -8.96 -9.82 -9.53
CA TRP A 224 -9.48 -8.79 -10.41
C TRP A 224 -9.06 -9.05 -11.85
N LEU A 225 -10.02 -8.94 -12.75
CA LEU A 225 -9.81 -8.98 -14.20
C LEU A 225 -9.80 -7.55 -14.76
N ASP A 226 -9.29 -7.39 -15.96
CA ASP A 226 -9.28 -6.12 -16.66
C ASP A 226 -10.70 -5.56 -16.83
N GLY A 227 -10.82 -4.24 -16.76
CA GLY A 227 -12.13 -3.57 -16.72
C GLY A 227 -12.83 -3.43 -18.08
N VAL A 228 -12.28 -3.96 -19.18
CA VAL A 228 -12.84 -3.82 -20.51
C VAL A 228 -13.31 -5.17 -21.06
N GLU A 229 -12.43 -6.14 -21.14
CA GLU A 229 -12.71 -7.45 -21.68
C GLU A 229 -13.09 -8.48 -20.60
N GLN A 230 -12.75 -8.18 -19.32
CA GLN A 230 -12.88 -9.10 -18.18
C GLN A 230 -12.27 -10.48 -18.45
N LYS A 231 -11.15 -10.47 -19.13
CA LYS A 231 -10.44 -11.64 -19.61
C LYS A 231 -9.05 -11.78 -19.01
N TYR A 232 -8.38 -10.65 -18.83
CA TYR A 232 -6.97 -10.64 -18.40
C TYR A 232 -6.87 -10.40 -16.90
N ILE A 233 -6.04 -11.19 -16.24
CA ILE A 233 -5.75 -11.05 -14.81
C ILE A 233 -4.99 -9.75 -14.57
N GLU A 234 -5.34 -9.02 -13.52
CA GLU A 234 -4.65 -7.79 -13.11
C GLU A 234 -4.04 -7.90 -11.71
N GLU A 235 -4.86 -8.04 -10.67
CA GLU A 235 -4.41 -8.05 -9.27
C GLU A 235 -5.24 -9.02 -8.42
N GLY A 236 -4.68 -9.50 -7.31
CA GLY A 236 -5.41 -10.26 -6.30
C GLY A 236 -5.63 -9.43 -5.03
N GLY A 237 -6.90 -9.08 -4.73
CA GLY A 237 -7.21 -8.19 -3.63
C GLY A 237 -6.55 -6.81 -3.79
N ALA A 238 -5.65 -6.47 -2.88
CA ALA A 238 -4.83 -5.24 -2.92
C ALA A 238 -3.34 -5.56 -3.17
N MET A 239 -3.04 -6.64 -3.87
CA MET A 239 -1.69 -7.17 -4.10
C MET A 239 -1.47 -7.51 -5.57
N ASN A 240 -0.22 -7.39 -6.04
CA ASN A 240 0.17 -7.95 -7.33
C ASN A 240 0.20 -9.48 -7.26
N ILE A 241 0.13 -10.15 -8.41
CA ILE A 241 0.06 -11.61 -8.50
C ILE A 241 1.08 -12.14 -9.49
N PHE A 242 1.63 -13.31 -9.21
CA PHE A 242 2.56 -14.07 -10.04
C PHE A 242 2.07 -15.49 -10.23
N PHE A 243 2.37 -16.05 -11.38
CA PHE A 243 2.12 -17.44 -11.76
C PHE A 243 3.41 -18.06 -12.27
N LYS A 244 3.72 -19.29 -11.87
CA LYS A 244 4.78 -20.06 -12.50
C LYS A 244 4.12 -21.08 -13.43
N ILE A 245 4.33 -20.91 -14.73
CA ILE A 245 3.73 -21.74 -15.79
C ILE A 245 4.86 -22.29 -16.67
N ASP A 246 4.98 -23.62 -16.73
CA ASP A 246 5.96 -24.32 -17.57
C ASP A 246 7.40 -23.75 -17.36
N GLY A 247 7.81 -23.61 -16.11
CA GLY A 247 9.12 -23.09 -15.70
C GLY A 247 9.31 -21.59 -15.85
N THR A 248 8.28 -20.81 -16.27
CA THR A 248 8.37 -19.36 -16.46
C THR A 248 7.48 -18.63 -15.45
N PHE A 249 8.02 -17.65 -14.74
CA PHE A 249 7.23 -16.76 -13.89
C PHE A 249 6.55 -15.69 -14.78
N VAL A 250 5.25 -15.58 -14.66
CA VAL A 250 4.43 -14.61 -15.40
C VAL A 250 3.73 -13.70 -14.41
N THR A 251 3.79 -12.40 -14.63
CA THR A 251 3.01 -11.40 -13.88
C THR A 251 2.34 -10.45 -14.86
N PRO A 252 1.11 -9.97 -14.56
CA PRO A 252 0.45 -9.00 -15.42
C PRO A 252 1.31 -7.75 -15.67
N GLU A 253 1.40 -7.34 -16.93
CA GLU A 253 2.13 -6.12 -17.32
C GLU A 253 1.46 -4.86 -16.77
N LEU A 254 2.26 -3.83 -16.49
CA LEU A 254 1.76 -2.54 -16.00
C LEU A 254 1.12 -1.77 -17.18
N ASN A 255 -0.19 -1.84 -17.27
CA ASN A 255 -0.99 -1.29 -18.38
C ASN A 255 -1.66 0.07 -18.05
N GLY A 256 -1.45 0.60 -16.85
CA GLY A 256 -2.07 1.83 -16.35
C GLY A 256 -3.28 1.62 -15.43
N SER A 257 -3.76 0.38 -15.26
CA SER A 257 -4.79 0.02 -14.26
C SER A 257 -4.20 -0.67 -13.03
N ILE A 258 -3.01 -1.27 -13.15
CA ILE A 258 -2.34 -2.04 -12.10
C ILE A 258 -1.39 -1.15 -11.31
N LEU A 259 -1.41 -1.30 -9.97
CA LEU A 259 -0.45 -0.60 -9.10
C LEU A 259 0.96 -1.13 -9.32
N PRO A 260 1.96 -0.25 -9.64
CA PRO A 260 3.36 -0.67 -9.78
C PRO A 260 3.94 -0.98 -8.39
N GLY A 261 3.78 -2.24 -7.95
CA GLY A 261 4.20 -2.68 -6.62
C GLY A 261 5.72 -2.65 -6.45
N ILE A 262 6.19 -2.11 -5.33
CA ILE A 262 7.63 -2.11 -4.99
C ILE A 262 8.08 -3.54 -4.69
N THR A 263 7.26 -4.32 -3.98
CA THR A 263 7.50 -5.75 -3.78
C THR A 263 7.50 -6.50 -5.11
N ARG A 264 6.53 -6.21 -6.01
CA ARG A 264 6.50 -6.79 -7.37
C ARG A 264 7.81 -6.55 -8.12
N ALA A 265 8.28 -5.31 -8.17
CA ALA A 265 9.54 -4.97 -8.83
C ALA A 265 10.74 -5.72 -8.20
N SER A 266 10.77 -5.81 -6.88
CA SER A 266 11.82 -6.53 -6.14
C SER A 266 11.79 -8.04 -6.40
N VAL A 267 10.60 -8.64 -6.50
CA VAL A 267 10.42 -10.07 -6.86
C VAL A 267 10.94 -10.32 -8.27
N ILE A 268 10.63 -9.46 -9.24
CA ILE A 268 11.13 -9.59 -10.61
C ILE A 268 12.66 -9.53 -10.65
N GLU A 269 13.26 -8.56 -9.96
CA GLU A 269 14.72 -8.42 -9.86
C GLU A 269 15.35 -9.66 -9.21
N LEU A 270 14.77 -10.16 -8.12
CA LEU A 270 15.24 -11.35 -7.41
C LEU A 270 15.17 -12.60 -8.29
N LEU A 271 14.04 -12.87 -8.92
CA LEU A 271 13.86 -14.03 -9.79
C LEU A 271 14.88 -14.02 -10.94
N LYS A 272 15.05 -12.87 -11.61
CA LYS A 272 16.06 -12.70 -12.67
C LYS A 272 17.48 -12.94 -12.16
N SER A 273 17.80 -12.50 -10.94
CA SER A 273 19.13 -12.71 -10.33
C SER A 273 19.39 -14.18 -9.99
N LEU A 274 18.34 -14.97 -9.77
CA LEU A 274 18.40 -16.42 -9.54
C LEU A 274 18.43 -17.23 -10.84
N GLY A 275 18.40 -16.55 -12.00
CA GLY A 275 18.42 -17.22 -13.31
C GLY A 275 17.04 -17.69 -13.78
N GLU A 276 15.98 -17.33 -13.07
CA GLU A 276 14.61 -17.69 -13.45
C GLU A 276 14.12 -16.85 -14.65
N LYS A 277 13.27 -17.46 -15.48
CA LYS A 277 12.60 -16.74 -16.56
C LYS A 277 11.41 -15.97 -16.00
N VAL A 278 11.33 -14.66 -16.33
CA VAL A 278 10.23 -13.80 -15.88
C VAL A 278 9.67 -13.02 -17.06
N GLU A 279 8.36 -13.11 -17.24
CA GLU A 279 7.60 -12.39 -18.26
C GLU A 279 6.61 -11.42 -17.61
N GLU A 280 6.63 -10.18 -18.08
CA GLU A 280 5.61 -9.17 -17.78
C GLU A 280 4.72 -9.03 -19.01
N ARG A 281 3.51 -9.58 -18.97
CA ARG A 281 2.61 -9.60 -20.12
C ARG A 281 1.14 -9.69 -19.71
N LYS A 282 0.23 -9.48 -20.65
CA LYS A 282 -1.17 -9.85 -20.45
C LYS A 282 -1.28 -11.35 -20.20
N LEU A 283 -2.06 -11.74 -19.20
CA LEU A 283 -2.29 -13.13 -18.83
C LEU A 283 -3.81 -13.40 -18.85
N PRO A 284 -4.32 -14.10 -19.87
CA PRO A 284 -5.71 -14.52 -19.87
C PRO A 284 -6.00 -15.49 -18.73
N LEU A 285 -7.15 -15.36 -18.08
CA LEU A 285 -7.59 -16.29 -17.02
C LEU A 285 -7.65 -17.73 -17.55
N GLU A 286 -8.14 -17.93 -18.78
CA GLU A 286 -8.24 -19.25 -19.41
C GLU A 286 -6.88 -19.93 -19.56
N GLU A 287 -5.81 -19.19 -19.89
CA GLU A 287 -4.44 -19.73 -19.96
C GLU A 287 -4.00 -20.35 -18.63
N VAL A 288 -4.39 -19.75 -17.51
CA VAL A 288 -4.08 -20.28 -16.16
C VAL A 288 -4.83 -21.59 -15.91
N TYR A 289 -6.10 -21.67 -16.30
CA TYR A 289 -6.86 -22.92 -16.20
C TYR A 289 -6.34 -24.02 -17.11
N GLU A 290 -6.01 -23.68 -18.37
CA GLU A 290 -5.38 -24.62 -19.28
C GLU A 290 -4.03 -25.14 -18.77
N ALA A 291 -3.21 -24.26 -18.20
CA ALA A 291 -1.95 -24.62 -17.59
C ALA A 291 -2.16 -25.57 -16.39
N TYR A 292 -3.17 -25.33 -15.57
CA TYR A 292 -3.53 -26.22 -14.46
C TYR A 292 -3.99 -27.59 -14.96
N ASP A 293 -4.92 -27.62 -15.92
CA ASP A 293 -5.49 -28.87 -16.49
C ASP A 293 -4.40 -29.73 -17.16
N ASN A 294 -3.36 -29.11 -17.72
CA ASN A 294 -2.22 -29.77 -18.36
C ASN A 294 -1.03 -30.06 -17.38
N GLY A 295 -1.18 -29.80 -16.08
CA GLY A 295 -0.13 -29.99 -15.10
C GLY A 295 1.09 -29.06 -15.24
N LYS A 296 0.91 -27.90 -15.87
CA LYS A 296 1.95 -26.92 -16.15
C LYS A 296 1.92 -25.69 -15.19
N LEU A 297 0.85 -25.54 -14.41
CA LEU A 297 0.77 -24.52 -13.37
C LEU A 297 1.51 -25.02 -12.12
N GLU A 298 2.67 -24.45 -11.84
CA GLU A 298 3.57 -24.91 -10.76
C GLU A 298 3.36 -24.14 -9.47
N GLU A 299 3.15 -22.82 -9.57
CA GLU A 299 3.05 -21.95 -8.39
C GLU A 299 2.17 -20.71 -8.71
N VAL A 300 1.44 -20.23 -7.69
CA VAL A 300 0.73 -18.96 -7.71
C VAL A 300 0.95 -18.26 -6.37
N PHE A 301 1.32 -16.98 -6.41
CA PHE A 301 1.44 -16.18 -5.20
C PHE A 301 1.09 -14.71 -5.41
N LEU A 302 0.61 -14.09 -4.35
CA LEU A 302 0.41 -12.66 -4.23
C LEU A 302 1.65 -12.01 -3.61
N CYS A 303 1.91 -10.74 -3.94
CA CYS A 303 2.96 -9.97 -3.26
C CYS A 303 2.54 -8.54 -2.97
N GLY A 304 2.99 -8.03 -1.82
CA GLY A 304 2.71 -6.67 -1.37
C GLY A 304 3.40 -6.36 -0.05
N THR A 305 3.40 -5.10 0.37
CA THR A 305 4.14 -4.66 1.57
C THR A 305 3.67 -5.36 2.84
N ALA A 306 2.36 -5.57 3.02
CA ALA A 306 1.82 -6.14 4.25
C ALA A 306 2.19 -7.63 4.40
N ALA A 307 1.91 -8.43 3.36
CA ALA A 307 2.09 -9.87 3.36
C ALA A 307 3.47 -10.33 2.89
N VAL A 308 4.23 -9.46 2.21
CA VAL A 308 5.46 -9.75 1.47
C VAL A 308 5.17 -10.72 0.32
N ILE A 309 5.11 -12.02 0.57
CA ILE A 309 4.67 -13.08 -0.34
C ILE A 309 3.55 -13.87 0.33
N ALA A 310 2.48 -14.14 -0.40
CA ALA A 310 1.32 -14.90 0.09
C ALA A 310 0.95 -15.98 -0.94
N PRO A 311 1.18 -17.28 -0.67
CA PRO A 311 0.87 -18.34 -1.59
C PRO A 311 -0.64 -18.44 -1.84
N VAL A 312 -1.01 -18.87 -3.05
CA VAL A 312 -2.38 -19.15 -3.47
C VAL A 312 -2.54 -20.64 -3.74
N GLY A 313 -3.50 -21.26 -3.10
CA GLY A 313 -3.79 -22.69 -3.24
C GLY A 313 -5.09 -22.98 -3.97
N GLU A 314 -5.93 -21.97 -4.20
CA GLU A 314 -7.22 -22.17 -4.84
C GLU A 314 -7.65 -20.89 -5.58
N LEU A 315 -8.06 -21.06 -6.84
CA LEU A 315 -8.78 -20.07 -7.65
C LEU A 315 -10.14 -20.64 -8.00
N PHE A 316 -11.21 -19.87 -7.82
CA PHE A 316 -12.58 -20.27 -8.14
C PHE A 316 -13.34 -19.13 -8.82
N ASP A 317 -13.95 -19.40 -9.96
CA ASP A 317 -14.70 -18.40 -10.75
C ASP A 317 -16.23 -18.50 -10.65
N GLY A 318 -16.72 -19.36 -9.76
CA GLY A 318 -18.14 -19.66 -9.63
C GLY A 318 -18.56 -20.95 -10.35
N THR A 319 -17.73 -21.47 -11.24
CA THR A 319 -17.98 -22.70 -12.02
C THR A 319 -16.77 -23.62 -12.04
N LYS A 320 -15.59 -23.09 -12.26
CA LYS A 320 -14.31 -23.81 -12.38
C LYS A 320 -13.42 -23.53 -11.15
N LYS A 321 -12.79 -24.59 -10.67
CA LYS A 321 -11.92 -24.53 -9.49
C LYS A 321 -10.58 -25.20 -9.81
#